data_9dfa6b19ebf1d11b25c35be3ff5615b8
#
_entry.id   9dfa6b19ebf1d11b25c35be3ff5615b8
#
_cell.length_a   1.000
_cell.length_b   1.000
_cell.length_c   1.000
_cell.angle_alpha   90.00
_cell.angle_beta   90.00
_cell.angle_gamma   90.00
#
_symmetry.space_group_name_H-M   'P 1'
#
loop_
_entity.id
_entity.type
_entity.pdbx_description
1 polymer ?
#
loop_
_entity_poly.entity_id
_entity_poly.type
_entity_poly.pdbx_seq_one_letter_code
_entity_poly.pdbx_strand_id
1 'polypeptide(L)'
;HDLAARVGFNGVAKSSDKLVFGHEFCGKVLDYGPKTRRKLKADTLVCAMPLLNVDPKGYVPTGLSPSASGGYAEQILVQSSLMFEVPNGLDADSAALTEPMAVALHAVRRSRIKKNEPAIVIGCGPVGLGVIIMLKAAGVKTVVASDFSPNRRRLAELCGADVLIDPKQQSPFSSWKELGLLGNVSEAINMGMGIFDKVQTFSLPWVNAMRVGDKL
;
A
#
# COMPACT_ATOMS: atom_id res chain seq x y z
N HIS A 1 3.01 -3.65 12.73
CA HIS A 1 3.79 -4.85 13.15
C HIS A 1 4.41 -4.64 14.54
N ASP A 2 5.13 -3.56 14.77
CA ASP A 2 5.90 -3.34 16.01
C ASP A 2 5.02 -3.30 17.26
N LEU A 3 3.84 -2.66 17.19
CA LEU A 3 2.90 -2.67 18.30
C LEU A 3 2.37 -4.09 18.59
N ALA A 4 2.04 -4.84 17.55
CA ALA A 4 1.55 -6.20 17.69
C ALA A 4 2.62 -7.12 18.27
N ALA A 5 3.88 -6.98 17.83
CA ALA A 5 5.02 -7.69 18.37
C ALA A 5 5.27 -7.33 19.85
N ARG A 6 5.19 -6.01 20.20
CA ARG A 6 5.38 -5.52 21.56
C ARG A 6 4.39 -6.11 22.56
N VAL A 7 3.15 -6.35 22.16
CA VAL A 7 2.13 -6.99 23.02
C VAL A 7 2.13 -8.52 22.89
N GLY A 8 3.10 -9.10 22.18
CA GLY A 8 3.22 -10.55 22.01
C GLY A 8 2.20 -11.18 21.05
N PHE A 9 1.41 -10.38 20.35
CA PHE A 9 0.33 -10.86 19.48
C PHE A 9 0.82 -11.73 18.32
N ASN A 10 2.00 -11.42 17.76
CA ASN A 10 2.58 -12.15 16.64
C ASN A 10 3.46 -13.34 17.07
N GLY A 11 3.62 -13.59 18.36
CA GLY A 11 4.53 -14.63 18.85
C GLY A 11 6.02 -14.43 18.49
N VAL A 12 6.38 -13.23 18.03
CA VAL A 12 7.73 -12.90 17.51
C VAL A 12 8.74 -12.75 18.65
N ALA A 13 8.32 -12.23 19.79
CA ALA A 13 9.16 -12.05 20.97
C ALA A 13 8.46 -12.55 22.24
N LYS A 14 9.24 -13.14 23.15
CA LYS A 14 8.77 -13.47 24.50
C LYS A 14 8.99 -12.26 25.41
N SER A 15 8.21 -12.15 26.48
CA SER A 15 8.32 -11.05 27.45
C SER A 15 9.72 -10.87 28.08
N SER A 16 10.55 -11.93 28.08
CA SER A 16 11.91 -11.94 28.56
C SER A 16 12.96 -11.48 27.55
N ASP A 17 12.60 -11.35 26.27
CA ASP A 17 13.54 -11.03 25.22
C ASP A 17 13.84 -9.52 25.23
N LYS A 18 15.13 -9.16 25.22
CA LYS A 18 15.58 -7.79 25.00
C LYS A 18 15.47 -7.49 23.51
N LEU A 19 14.41 -6.79 23.11
CA LEU A 19 14.12 -6.48 21.72
C LEU A 19 14.07 -4.97 21.52
N VAL A 20 14.88 -4.46 20.61
CA VAL A 20 14.78 -3.08 20.11
C VAL A 20 13.95 -3.11 18.82
N PHE A 21 12.82 -2.43 18.84
CA PHE A 21 11.89 -2.36 17.71
C PHE A 21 12.33 -1.38 16.61
N GLY A 22 11.56 -1.29 15.56
CA GLY A 22 11.71 -0.37 14.44
C GLY A 22 12.33 -1.07 13.22
N HIS A 23 11.57 -1.08 12.13
CA HIS A 23 12.01 -1.65 10.86
C HIS A 23 11.85 -0.67 9.69
N GLU A 24 11.35 0.52 9.98
CA GLU A 24 11.23 1.67 9.07
C GLU A 24 12.26 2.72 9.52
N PHE A 25 13.29 2.92 8.73
CA PHE A 25 14.39 3.83 9.13
C PHE A 25 15.16 4.38 7.93
N CYS A 26 15.78 5.52 8.18
CA CYS A 26 16.83 6.10 7.36
C CYS A 26 17.99 6.51 8.30
N GLY A 27 19.21 6.35 7.84
CA GLY A 27 20.38 6.66 8.66
C GLY A 27 21.62 6.98 7.83
N LYS A 28 22.68 7.40 8.48
CA LYS A 28 23.98 7.65 7.86
C LYS A 28 24.90 6.46 8.06
N VAL A 29 25.66 6.12 7.03
CA VAL A 29 26.71 5.12 7.13
C VAL A 29 27.77 5.60 8.11
N LEU A 30 27.99 4.86 9.19
CA LEU A 30 29.08 5.13 10.14
C LEU A 30 30.35 4.38 9.75
N ASP A 31 30.26 3.05 9.67
CA ASP A 31 31.37 2.18 9.29
C ASP A 31 30.86 0.84 8.77
N TYR A 32 31.77 0.00 8.33
CA TYR A 32 31.52 -1.35 7.84
C TYR A 32 32.19 -2.38 8.73
N GLY A 33 31.50 -3.48 8.94
CA GLY A 33 32.07 -4.61 9.66
C GLY A 33 33.30 -5.21 8.94
N PRO A 34 34.14 -5.95 9.68
CA PRO A 34 35.31 -6.60 9.11
C PRO A 34 34.89 -7.55 7.96
N LYS A 35 35.68 -7.58 6.88
CA LYS A 35 35.43 -8.37 5.67
C LYS A 35 34.22 -7.93 4.85
N THR A 36 33.59 -6.79 5.17
CA THR A 36 32.49 -6.23 4.38
C THR A 36 33.03 -5.26 3.33
N ARG A 37 32.60 -5.42 2.06
CA ARG A 37 32.95 -4.48 1.00
C ARG A 37 32.34 -3.11 1.27
N ARG A 38 33.18 -2.08 1.36
CA ARG A 38 32.74 -0.68 1.51
C ARG A 38 32.18 -0.18 0.18
N LYS A 39 30.85 -0.04 0.08
CA LYS A 39 30.16 0.40 -1.14
C LYS A 39 29.92 1.90 -1.17
N LEU A 40 29.62 2.49 -0.02
CA LEU A 40 29.28 3.89 0.13
C LEU A 40 30.25 4.54 1.13
N LYS A 41 30.43 5.84 1.04
CA LYS A 41 31.28 6.60 1.98
C LYS A 41 30.59 6.74 3.31
N ALA A 42 31.35 7.01 4.38
CA ALA A 42 30.80 7.49 5.65
C ALA A 42 29.93 8.73 5.40
N ASP A 43 28.96 8.95 6.26
CA ASP A 43 27.95 10.02 6.21
C ASP A 43 26.98 9.95 5.01
N THR A 44 27.10 8.97 4.11
CA THR A 44 26.09 8.76 3.07
C THR A 44 24.75 8.38 3.70
N LEU A 45 23.68 9.09 3.32
CA LEU A 45 22.33 8.80 3.77
C LEU A 45 21.79 7.55 3.06
N VAL A 46 21.26 6.59 3.82
CA VAL A 46 20.86 5.28 3.33
C VAL A 46 19.54 4.80 3.96
N CYS A 47 18.80 4.03 3.19
CA CYS A 47 17.79 3.11 3.69
C CYS A 47 18.23 1.67 3.45
N ALA A 48 17.61 0.72 4.11
CA ALA A 48 17.87 -0.69 3.88
C ALA A 48 16.59 -1.51 4.00
N MET A 49 16.53 -2.63 3.26
CA MET A 49 15.52 -3.64 3.55
C MET A 49 15.74 -4.16 4.99
N PRO A 50 14.68 -4.25 5.82
CA PRO A 50 14.81 -4.56 7.24
C PRO A 50 15.02 -6.07 7.48
N LEU A 51 16.07 -6.60 6.89
CA LEU A 51 16.53 -7.99 7.05
C LEU A 51 18.02 -8.01 7.35
N LEU A 52 18.43 -8.82 8.32
CA LEU A 52 19.82 -9.05 8.69
C LEU A 52 20.13 -10.54 8.58
N ASN A 53 21.23 -10.89 7.91
CA ASN A 53 21.70 -12.28 7.90
C ASN A 53 22.45 -12.56 9.20
N VAL A 54 21.93 -13.50 9.97
CA VAL A 54 22.47 -13.95 11.27
C VAL A 54 22.78 -15.44 11.16
N ASP A 55 23.96 -15.75 10.61
CA ASP A 55 24.43 -17.14 10.48
C ASP A 55 24.51 -17.83 11.86
N PRO A 56 24.04 -19.08 12.00
CA PRO A 56 23.49 -19.98 11.00
C PRO A 56 21.97 -19.85 10.75
N LYS A 57 21.29 -18.89 11.36
CA LYS A 57 19.83 -18.71 11.30
C LYS A 57 19.33 -18.18 9.95
N GLY A 58 20.24 -17.73 9.07
CA GLY A 58 19.86 -17.06 7.81
C GLY A 58 19.34 -15.64 8.03
N TYR A 59 18.48 -15.15 7.14
CA TYR A 59 17.88 -13.81 7.23
C TYR A 59 16.77 -13.77 8.27
N VAL A 60 16.87 -12.80 9.17
CA VAL A 60 15.85 -12.50 10.20
C VAL A 60 15.37 -11.06 10.08
N PRO A 61 14.10 -10.76 10.44
CA PRO A 61 13.57 -9.41 10.39
C PRO A 61 14.24 -8.50 11.43
N THR A 62 14.74 -7.36 10.98
CA THR A 62 15.27 -6.29 11.83
C THR A 62 14.14 -5.68 12.66
N GLY A 63 14.38 -5.45 13.95
CA GLY A 63 13.41 -4.88 14.87
C GLY A 63 12.30 -5.83 15.33
N LEU A 64 12.28 -7.07 14.81
CA LEU A 64 11.32 -8.10 15.18
C LEU A 64 11.99 -9.40 15.66
N SER A 65 13.31 -9.40 15.75
CA SER A 65 14.11 -10.53 16.24
C SER A 65 15.13 -10.07 17.29
N PRO A 66 15.30 -10.77 18.41
CA PRO A 66 16.34 -10.45 19.41
C PRO A 66 17.76 -10.44 18.83
N SER A 67 18.01 -11.18 17.76
CA SER A 67 19.30 -11.24 17.07
C SER A 67 19.49 -10.15 15.99
N ALA A 68 18.48 -9.30 15.77
CA ALA A 68 18.53 -8.19 14.81
C ALA A 68 17.79 -6.98 15.38
N SER A 69 18.48 -6.17 16.19
CA SER A 69 17.96 -4.95 16.80
C SER A 69 17.44 -3.98 15.73
N GLY A 70 16.36 -3.29 16.05
CA GLY A 70 15.70 -2.36 15.16
C GLY A 70 16.16 -0.91 15.27
N GLY A 71 15.49 -0.04 14.53
CA GLY A 71 15.82 1.37 14.36
C GLY A 71 15.38 2.30 15.49
N TYR A 72 14.72 1.84 16.56
CA TYR A 72 14.46 2.67 17.74
C TYR A 72 15.74 2.78 18.58
N ALA A 73 16.82 3.19 17.93
CA ALA A 73 18.16 3.30 18.48
C ALA A 73 18.94 4.40 17.73
N GLU A 74 19.98 4.92 18.37
CA GLU A 74 20.91 5.87 17.75
C GLU A 74 21.76 5.23 16.65
N GLN A 75 22.00 3.93 16.75
CA GLN A 75 22.76 3.14 15.79
C GLN A 75 22.09 1.81 15.54
N ILE A 76 22.13 1.37 14.30
CA ILE A 76 21.53 0.11 13.84
C ILE A 76 22.52 -0.64 12.95
N LEU A 77 22.53 -1.96 13.05
CA LEU A 77 23.26 -2.81 12.12
C LEU A 77 22.36 -3.17 10.94
N VAL A 78 22.85 -2.90 9.72
CA VAL A 78 22.12 -3.20 8.49
C VAL A 78 22.92 -4.13 7.58
N GLN A 79 22.22 -4.91 6.77
CA GLN A 79 22.82 -5.78 5.78
C GLN A 79 23.33 -4.96 4.60
N SER A 80 24.65 -4.87 4.40
CA SER A 80 25.26 -4.01 3.37
C SER A 80 24.79 -4.34 1.93
N SER A 81 24.44 -5.59 1.65
CA SER A 81 23.89 -6.01 0.35
C SER A 81 22.46 -5.52 0.10
N LEU A 82 21.71 -5.20 1.15
CA LEU A 82 20.33 -4.74 1.14
C LEU A 82 20.20 -3.22 1.39
N MET A 83 21.32 -2.54 1.50
CA MET A 83 21.42 -1.09 1.72
C MET A 83 21.50 -0.36 0.39
N PHE A 84 20.83 0.77 0.29
CA PHE A 84 20.84 1.66 -0.88
C PHE A 84 20.90 3.12 -0.46
N GLU A 85 21.60 3.90 -1.26
CA GLU A 85 21.76 5.34 -1.06
C GLU A 85 20.43 6.06 -1.31
N VAL A 86 20.12 7.05 -0.49
CA VAL A 86 18.96 7.93 -0.68
C VAL A 86 19.26 8.89 -1.83
N PRO A 87 18.48 8.85 -2.92
CA PRO A 87 18.77 9.64 -4.12
C PRO A 87 18.27 11.09 -4.02
N ASN A 88 18.82 11.94 -4.89
CA ASN A 88 18.26 13.26 -5.24
C ASN A 88 18.10 14.24 -4.08
N GLY A 89 18.88 14.10 -3.00
CA GLY A 89 18.81 15.01 -1.86
C GLY A 89 17.51 14.93 -1.05
N LEU A 90 16.79 13.80 -1.13
CA LEU A 90 15.63 13.55 -0.27
C LEU A 90 16.09 13.60 1.20
N ASP A 91 15.31 14.26 2.05
CA ASP A 91 15.59 14.35 3.49
C ASP A 91 15.39 13.01 4.21
N ALA A 92 15.97 12.86 5.40
CA ALA A 92 15.97 11.62 6.14
C ALA A 92 14.56 11.18 6.59
N ASP A 93 13.71 12.15 6.97
CA ASP A 93 12.37 11.86 7.46
C ASP A 93 11.49 11.30 6.34
N SER A 94 11.56 11.92 5.16
CA SER A 94 10.88 11.42 3.96
C SER A 94 11.47 10.06 3.51
N ALA A 95 12.78 9.90 3.56
CA ALA A 95 13.44 8.66 3.17
C ALA A 95 13.12 7.49 4.11
N ALA A 96 12.87 7.75 5.41
CA ALA A 96 12.45 6.73 6.36
C ALA A 96 11.12 6.06 5.98
N LEU A 97 10.28 6.71 5.18
CA LEU A 97 9.03 6.15 4.67
C LEU A 97 9.24 5.14 3.52
N THR A 98 10.46 4.88 3.09
CA THR A 98 10.75 3.99 1.94
C THR A 98 10.17 2.59 2.13
N GLU A 99 10.28 2.02 3.33
CA GLU A 99 9.76 0.67 3.61
C GLU A 99 8.24 0.63 3.49
N PRO A 100 7.44 1.42 4.24
CA PRO A 100 5.97 1.36 4.13
C PRO A 100 5.46 1.79 2.74
N MET A 101 6.16 2.68 2.04
CA MET A 101 5.82 3.05 0.67
C MET A 101 6.11 1.92 -0.32
N ALA A 102 7.14 1.10 -0.08
CA ALA A 102 7.40 -0.10 -0.88
C ALA A 102 6.28 -1.14 -0.70
N VAL A 103 5.77 -1.33 0.52
CA VAL A 103 4.60 -2.18 0.81
C VAL A 103 3.38 -1.68 0.06
N ALA A 104 3.10 -0.37 0.12
CA ALA A 104 1.99 0.26 -0.58
C ALA A 104 2.10 0.11 -2.12
N LEU A 105 3.28 0.35 -2.67
CA LEU A 105 3.55 0.16 -4.11
C LEU A 105 3.36 -1.30 -4.53
N HIS A 106 3.80 -2.25 -3.70
CA HIS A 106 3.59 -3.67 -3.95
C HIS A 106 2.11 -4.02 -4.01
N ALA A 107 1.30 -3.52 -3.08
CA ALA A 107 -0.15 -3.71 -3.07
C ALA A 107 -0.80 -3.20 -4.37
N VAL A 108 -0.45 -1.98 -4.81
CA VAL A 108 -0.96 -1.39 -6.05
C VAL A 108 -0.53 -2.21 -7.28
N ARG A 109 0.72 -2.63 -7.37
CA ARG A 109 1.20 -3.50 -8.46
C ARG A 109 0.51 -4.86 -8.47
N ARG A 110 0.27 -5.44 -7.31
CA ARG A 110 -0.42 -6.72 -7.14
C ARG A 110 -1.88 -6.66 -7.57
N SER A 111 -2.56 -5.53 -7.34
CA SER A 111 -3.96 -5.34 -7.75
C SER A 111 -4.15 -5.35 -9.26
N ARG A 112 -3.11 -5.02 -10.04
CA ARG A 112 -3.16 -4.88 -11.52
C ARG A 112 -4.22 -3.88 -11.99
N ILE A 113 -4.59 -2.93 -11.12
CA ILE A 113 -5.61 -1.91 -11.42
C ILE A 113 -5.21 -1.06 -12.62
N LYS A 114 -6.16 -0.73 -13.45
CA LYS A 114 -5.97 0.18 -14.59
C LYS A 114 -6.35 1.61 -14.19
N LYS A 115 -5.81 2.59 -14.91
CA LYS A 115 -5.98 4.02 -14.60
C LYS A 115 -7.45 4.49 -14.62
N ASN A 116 -8.30 3.84 -15.40
CA ASN A 116 -9.72 4.15 -15.54
C ASN A 116 -10.64 3.30 -14.66
N GLU A 117 -10.07 2.37 -13.88
CA GLU A 117 -10.81 1.58 -12.91
C GLU A 117 -10.80 2.31 -11.57
N PRO A 118 -11.95 2.43 -10.86
CA PRO A 118 -11.99 2.99 -9.52
C PRO A 118 -11.36 2.03 -8.51
N ALA A 119 -10.62 2.58 -7.56
CA ALA A 119 -10.05 1.84 -6.45
C ALA A 119 -10.82 2.11 -5.16
N ILE A 120 -11.00 1.08 -4.33
CA ILE A 120 -11.54 1.23 -2.97
C ILE A 120 -10.46 0.83 -1.98
N VAL A 121 -10.09 1.76 -1.10
CA VAL A 121 -9.15 1.53 0.01
C VAL A 121 -9.93 1.47 1.31
N ILE A 122 -9.92 0.30 1.94
CA ILE A 122 -10.59 0.05 3.21
C ILE A 122 -9.56 0.09 4.34
N GLY A 123 -9.69 1.10 5.21
CA GLY A 123 -8.73 1.41 6.26
C GLY A 123 -7.67 2.42 5.82
N CYS A 124 -7.71 3.62 6.40
CA CYS A 124 -6.80 4.73 6.11
C CYS A 124 -5.75 4.89 7.23
N GLY A 125 -5.17 3.78 7.66
CA GLY A 125 -3.94 3.77 8.47
C GLY A 125 -2.71 4.05 7.60
N PRO A 126 -1.48 3.99 8.16
CA PRO A 126 -0.26 4.33 7.40
C PRO A 126 -0.14 3.61 6.06
N VAL A 127 -0.39 2.29 6.02
CA VAL A 127 -0.36 1.51 4.78
C VAL A 127 -1.45 1.94 3.80
N GLY A 128 -2.69 2.15 4.30
CA GLY A 128 -3.80 2.60 3.44
C GLY A 128 -3.56 3.98 2.84
N LEU A 129 -3.00 4.93 3.61
CA LEU A 129 -2.60 6.24 3.11
C LEU A 129 -1.50 6.12 2.04
N GLY A 130 -0.49 5.27 2.29
CA GLY A 130 0.54 4.96 1.30
C GLY A 130 -0.05 4.37 0.00
N VAL A 131 -1.02 3.46 0.11
CA VAL A 131 -1.73 2.88 -1.05
C VAL A 131 -2.47 3.95 -1.84
N ILE A 132 -3.16 4.90 -1.17
CA ILE A 132 -3.83 6.02 -1.83
C ILE A 132 -2.82 6.85 -2.64
N ILE A 133 -1.69 7.23 -2.02
CA ILE A 133 -0.61 7.98 -2.69
C ILE A 133 -0.10 7.20 -3.92
N MET A 134 0.16 5.91 -3.79
CA MET A 134 0.68 5.08 -4.88
C MET A 134 -0.35 4.87 -6.00
N LEU A 135 -1.64 4.76 -5.69
CA LEU A 135 -2.72 4.72 -6.69
C LEU A 135 -2.76 6.02 -7.51
N LYS A 136 -2.71 7.16 -6.85
CA LYS A 136 -2.69 8.47 -7.52
C LYS A 136 -1.41 8.65 -8.35
N ALA A 137 -0.25 8.26 -7.84
CA ALA A 137 1.02 8.26 -8.58
C ALA A 137 0.99 7.35 -9.82
N ALA A 138 0.27 6.21 -9.75
CA ALA A 138 0.05 5.32 -10.88
C ALA A 138 -0.97 5.88 -11.89
N GLY A 139 -1.62 7.01 -11.59
CA GLY A 139 -2.58 7.70 -12.46
C GLY A 139 -3.99 7.13 -12.37
N VAL A 140 -4.34 6.41 -11.29
CA VAL A 140 -5.72 5.99 -11.04
C VAL A 140 -6.59 7.21 -10.79
N LYS A 141 -7.65 7.36 -11.59
CA LYS A 141 -8.47 8.58 -11.58
C LYS A 141 -9.31 8.70 -10.33
N THR A 142 -9.96 7.61 -9.92
CA THR A 142 -10.91 7.60 -8.81
C THR A 142 -10.44 6.68 -7.69
N VAL A 143 -10.21 7.25 -6.52
CA VAL A 143 -9.86 6.52 -5.30
C VAL A 143 -10.88 6.81 -4.22
N VAL A 144 -11.60 5.78 -3.81
CA VAL A 144 -12.56 5.80 -2.71
C VAL A 144 -11.85 5.34 -1.44
N ALA A 145 -11.88 6.12 -0.38
CA ALA A 145 -11.25 5.80 0.90
C ALA A 145 -12.30 5.64 2.01
N SER A 146 -12.24 4.53 2.74
CA SER A 146 -13.17 4.22 3.82
C SER A 146 -12.42 3.99 5.15
N ASP A 147 -12.79 4.74 6.18
CA ASP A 147 -12.30 4.54 7.55
C ASP A 147 -13.33 5.05 8.57
N PHE A 148 -13.40 4.42 9.74
CA PHE A 148 -14.27 4.86 10.85
C PHE A 148 -13.80 6.20 11.44
N SER A 149 -12.51 6.48 11.44
CA SER A 149 -11.92 7.68 12.02
C SER A 149 -12.05 8.89 11.09
N PRO A 150 -12.70 9.99 11.52
CA PRO A 150 -12.77 11.21 10.72
C PRO A 150 -11.39 11.82 10.43
N ASN A 151 -10.45 11.72 11.39
CA ASN A 151 -9.08 12.19 11.18
C ASN A 151 -8.35 11.41 10.09
N ARG A 152 -8.52 10.08 10.04
CA ARG A 152 -7.91 9.26 8.99
C ARG A 152 -8.54 9.52 7.64
N ARG A 153 -9.85 9.75 7.57
CA ARG A 153 -10.50 10.17 6.32
C ARG A 153 -9.95 11.50 5.81
N ARG A 154 -9.77 12.50 6.72
CA ARG A 154 -9.14 13.78 6.35
C ARG A 154 -7.72 13.59 5.83
N LEU A 155 -6.92 12.71 6.44
CA LEU A 155 -5.58 12.39 5.94
C LEU A 155 -5.65 11.69 4.58
N ALA A 156 -6.62 10.81 4.35
CA ALA A 156 -6.84 10.17 3.06
C ALA A 156 -7.15 11.17 1.94
N GLU A 157 -7.94 12.21 2.24
CA GLU A 157 -8.20 13.32 1.32
C GLU A 157 -6.90 14.05 0.95
N LEU A 158 -6.09 14.40 1.95
CA LEU A 158 -4.77 15.04 1.72
C LEU A 158 -3.82 14.16 0.91
N CYS A 159 -3.95 12.83 1.01
CA CYS A 159 -3.20 11.87 0.19
C CYS A 159 -3.77 11.69 -1.22
N GLY A 160 -4.90 12.33 -1.54
CA GLY A 160 -5.49 12.35 -2.87
C GLY A 160 -6.68 11.42 -3.07
N ALA A 161 -7.33 10.93 -2.01
CA ALA A 161 -8.59 10.22 -2.15
C ALA A 161 -9.68 11.18 -2.66
N ASP A 162 -10.47 10.72 -3.64
CA ASP A 162 -11.50 11.52 -4.30
C ASP A 162 -12.86 11.40 -3.57
N VAL A 163 -13.11 10.27 -2.91
CA VAL A 163 -14.36 10.00 -2.17
C VAL A 163 -14.02 9.45 -0.79
N LEU A 164 -14.65 10.02 0.24
CA LEU A 164 -14.45 9.62 1.63
C LEU A 164 -15.71 8.99 2.19
N ILE A 165 -15.59 7.80 2.75
CA ILE A 165 -16.72 7.05 3.30
C ILE A 165 -16.54 6.81 4.79
N ASP A 166 -17.56 7.18 5.56
CA ASP A 166 -17.77 6.69 6.91
C ASP A 166 -18.57 5.38 6.85
N PRO A 167 -17.98 4.23 7.15
CA PRO A 167 -18.69 2.96 7.06
C PRO A 167 -19.82 2.80 8.09
N LYS A 168 -19.94 3.72 9.06
CA LYS A 168 -21.12 3.80 9.95
C LYS A 168 -22.34 4.38 9.24
N GLN A 169 -22.14 5.22 8.25
CA GLN A 169 -23.21 5.93 7.54
C GLN A 169 -23.54 5.28 6.20
N GLN A 170 -22.50 4.77 5.51
CA GLN A 170 -22.63 4.23 4.16
C GLN A 170 -21.64 3.10 3.94
N SER A 171 -22.09 2.02 3.30
CA SER A 171 -21.19 0.94 2.89
C SER A 171 -20.19 1.42 1.84
N PRO A 172 -18.89 1.09 1.94
CA PRO A 172 -17.93 1.38 0.89
C PRO A 172 -18.23 0.62 -0.42
N PHE A 173 -19.08 -0.40 -0.36
CA PHE A 173 -19.57 -1.17 -1.50
C PHE A 173 -20.93 -0.68 -2.01
N SER A 174 -21.38 0.50 -1.60
CA SER A 174 -22.58 1.12 -2.15
C SER A 174 -22.40 1.40 -3.64
N SER A 175 -23.53 1.41 -4.37
CA SER A 175 -23.51 1.79 -5.77
C SER A 175 -23.12 3.26 -5.95
N TRP A 176 -22.14 3.48 -6.80
CA TRP A 176 -21.63 4.78 -7.20
C TRP A 176 -21.65 4.84 -8.73
N LYS A 177 -22.85 4.96 -9.31
CA LYS A 177 -23.05 4.91 -10.77
C LYS A 177 -22.20 5.93 -11.52
N GLU A 178 -22.03 7.12 -10.98
CA GLU A 178 -21.21 8.18 -11.54
C GLU A 178 -19.71 7.80 -11.61
N LEU A 179 -19.28 6.92 -10.71
CA LEU A 179 -17.90 6.43 -10.62
C LEU A 179 -17.70 5.06 -11.26
N GLY A 180 -18.75 4.48 -11.86
CA GLY A 180 -18.71 3.14 -12.44
C GLY A 180 -18.70 2.01 -11.40
N LEU A 181 -19.06 2.28 -10.15
CA LEU A 181 -19.18 1.29 -9.10
C LEU A 181 -20.59 0.77 -9.01
N LEU A 182 -20.75 -0.55 -9.05
CA LEU A 182 -22.04 -1.24 -8.97
C LEU A 182 -22.10 -2.05 -7.67
N GLY A 183 -23.15 -1.84 -6.87
CA GLY A 183 -23.30 -2.45 -5.55
C GLY A 183 -23.81 -3.90 -5.59
N ASN A 184 -24.43 -4.33 -6.69
CA ASN A 184 -24.99 -5.67 -6.82
C ASN A 184 -25.20 -6.10 -8.29
N VAL A 185 -25.49 -7.39 -8.48
CA VAL A 185 -25.68 -7.99 -9.80
C VAL A 185 -26.86 -7.38 -10.56
N SER A 186 -27.97 -7.06 -9.88
CA SER A 186 -29.12 -6.40 -10.51
C SER A 186 -28.79 -5.06 -11.13
N GLU A 187 -27.96 -4.25 -10.46
CA GLU A 187 -27.49 -2.98 -11.01
C GLU A 187 -26.59 -3.18 -12.22
N ALA A 188 -25.73 -4.20 -12.20
CA ALA A 188 -24.89 -4.55 -13.34
C ALA A 188 -25.73 -4.97 -14.56
N ILE A 189 -26.78 -5.78 -14.33
CA ILE A 189 -27.72 -6.19 -15.38
C ILE A 189 -28.48 -4.98 -15.93
N ASN A 190 -29.04 -4.13 -15.06
CA ASN A 190 -29.77 -2.93 -15.46
C ASN A 190 -28.91 -1.95 -16.25
N MET A 191 -27.63 -1.78 -15.83
CA MET A 191 -26.68 -0.97 -16.58
C MET A 191 -26.38 -1.57 -17.95
N GLY A 192 -26.19 -2.89 -18.03
CA GLY A 192 -25.97 -3.60 -19.27
C GLY A 192 -27.20 -3.48 -20.23
N MET A 193 -28.39 -3.66 -19.70
CA MET A 193 -29.65 -3.50 -20.49
C MET A 193 -29.79 -2.06 -20.96
N GLY A 194 -29.53 -1.05 -20.13
CA GLY A 194 -29.58 0.37 -20.54
C GLY A 194 -28.56 0.72 -21.63
N ILE A 195 -27.41 0.09 -21.67
CA ILE A 195 -26.43 0.22 -22.76
C ILE A 195 -26.94 -0.47 -24.01
N PHE A 196 -27.54 -1.66 -23.88
CA PHE A 196 -28.10 -2.42 -24.98
C PHE A 196 -29.26 -1.67 -25.66
N ASP A 197 -30.17 -1.08 -24.90
CA ASP A 197 -31.25 -0.22 -25.40
C ASP A 197 -30.73 1.00 -26.16
N LYS A 198 -29.68 1.65 -25.66
CA LYS A 198 -29.04 2.79 -26.36
C LYS A 198 -28.38 2.35 -27.68
N VAL A 199 -27.75 1.17 -27.71
CA VAL A 199 -27.13 0.63 -28.92
C VAL A 199 -28.20 0.24 -29.96
N GLN A 200 -29.37 -0.24 -29.52
CA GLN A 200 -30.49 -0.55 -30.43
C GLN A 200 -31.11 0.69 -31.09
N THR A 201 -31.01 1.87 -30.45
CA THR A 201 -31.44 3.15 -31.05
C THR A 201 -30.50 3.68 -32.12
N PHE A 202 -29.25 3.19 -32.19
CA PHE A 202 -28.36 3.41 -33.32
C PHE A 202 -28.68 2.33 -34.37
N SER A 203 -29.29 2.72 -35.49
CA SER A 203 -29.65 1.84 -36.63
C SER A 203 -28.39 1.28 -37.32
N LEU A 204 -27.74 0.33 -36.69
CA LEU A 204 -26.70 -0.49 -37.30
C LEU A 204 -27.36 -1.71 -37.93
N PRO A 205 -27.17 -2.01 -39.23
CA PRO A 205 -27.90 -3.06 -39.96
C PRO A 205 -27.80 -4.47 -39.35
N TRP A 206 -26.76 -4.75 -38.58
CA TRP A 206 -26.55 -6.05 -37.89
C TRP A 206 -27.25 -6.16 -36.53
N VAL A 207 -27.67 -5.06 -35.91
CA VAL A 207 -28.42 -5.08 -34.64
C VAL A 207 -29.84 -5.57 -34.84
N ASN A 208 -30.42 -5.35 -36.02
CA ASN A 208 -31.75 -5.87 -36.39
C ASN A 208 -31.79 -7.39 -36.55
N ALA A 209 -30.67 -8.05 -36.75
CA ALA A 209 -30.57 -9.52 -36.84
C ALA A 209 -30.70 -10.23 -35.46
N MET A 210 -30.58 -9.49 -34.34
CA MET A 210 -30.71 -10.05 -32.97
C MET A 210 -32.11 -9.91 -32.38
N ARG A 211 -33.11 -9.38 -33.10
CA ARG A 211 -34.53 -9.42 -32.73
C ARG A 211 -35.10 -10.83 -32.95
N VAL A 212 -34.61 -11.78 -32.14
CA VAL A 212 -35.25 -13.10 -32.00
C VAL A 212 -36.04 -13.06 -30.70
N GLY A 213 -37.34 -12.73 -30.77
CA GLY A 213 -38.16 -12.80 -29.57
C GLY A 213 -39.55 -12.20 -29.60
N ASP A 214 -39.99 -11.55 -30.69
CA ASP A 214 -41.36 -11.02 -30.77
C ASP A 214 -42.37 -11.98 -31.44
N LYS A 215 -42.10 -13.29 -31.42
CA LYS A 215 -43.06 -14.32 -31.80
C LYS A 215 -42.89 -15.57 -30.97
N LEU A 216 -43.45 -15.56 -29.75
CA LEU A 216 -43.99 -16.73 -29.06
C LEU A 216 -45.14 -16.28 -28.18
#